data_f05db6cebf8c9070c4d32b656c259583
#
_entry.id   f05db6cebf8c9070c4d32b656c259583
#
_cell.length_a   1.000
_cell.length_b   1.000
_cell.length_c   1.000
_cell.angle_alpha   90.00
_cell.angle_beta   90.00
_cell.angle_gamma   90.00
#
_symmetry.space_group_name_H-M   'P 1'
#
loop_
_entity.id
_entity.type
_entity.pdbx_description
1 polymer ?
#
loop_
_entity_poly.entity_id
_entity_poly.type
_entity_poly.pdbx_seq_one_letter_code
_entity_poly.pdbx_strand_id
1 'polypeptide(L)'
;MTSYSRVGAVTGANKGIGLAIVRQLALQYPKSSFNDGPLLIYLTARDEQRGKTALGSILQDAQLKETKVLRSHGGLTDVQYLNLDISSKHSIEEFAAHLKAEHPGGIDFLVNNAAIAMQGFDANVVRETLHSNYYGTLHATELLLPHIKNGGRLVNVASASGHLSSKYSDSIRSRFLAAKTPEDISKLMQEFTTAVENGSHQKDWPSAAYAVSKAGTIGFTRAIARQNRENGSETLINSCCPGYVKTDMTRGGGVKTPDQGAQTPVLLVLGDLGGSNGEFWQNEKIISW
;
A
#
# COMPACT_ATOMS: atom_id res chain seq x y z
N MET A 1 0.33 15.03 26.76
CA MET A 1 0.30 14.44 25.39
C MET A 1 0.26 12.94 25.54
N THR A 2 -0.60 12.26 24.81
CA THR A 2 -0.70 10.81 24.86
C THR A 2 0.49 10.24 24.09
N SER A 3 1.39 9.53 24.79
CA SER A 3 2.54 8.87 24.13
C SER A 3 2.09 7.58 23.48
N TYR A 4 2.42 7.38 22.20
CA TYR A 4 2.24 6.13 21.48
C TYR A 4 3.58 5.42 21.32
N SER A 5 3.63 4.13 21.59
CA SER A 5 4.82 3.30 21.37
C SER A 5 4.99 2.97 19.90
N ARG A 6 3.86 2.80 19.19
CA ARG A 6 3.82 2.54 17.75
C ARG A 6 2.89 3.50 17.04
N VAL A 7 3.29 3.93 15.86
CA VAL A 7 2.51 4.81 14.98
C VAL A 7 2.58 4.27 13.56
N GLY A 8 1.45 4.26 12.86
CA GLY A 8 1.45 3.90 11.45
C GLY A 8 0.31 4.50 10.66
N ALA A 9 0.35 4.33 9.36
CA ALA A 9 -0.63 4.88 8.45
C ALA A 9 -1.07 3.87 7.39
N VAL A 10 -2.34 3.97 6.98
CA VAL A 10 -2.93 3.18 5.88
C VAL A 10 -3.57 4.13 4.88
N THR A 11 -3.10 4.12 3.62
CA THR A 11 -3.64 5.00 2.58
C THR A 11 -4.90 4.42 1.95
N GLY A 12 -5.87 5.31 1.60
CA GLY A 12 -7.13 4.90 0.98
C GLY A 12 -7.97 3.98 1.87
N ALA A 13 -8.00 4.26 3.17
CA ALA A 13 -8.59 3.40 4.19
C ALA A 13 -10.06 3.72 4.52
N ASN A 14 -10.74 4.54 3.71
CA ASN A 14 -12.15 4.90 3.95
C ASN A 14 -13.16 3.81 3.59
N LYS A 15 -12.74 2.74 2.91
CA LYS A 15 -13.58 1.59 2.54
C LYS A 15 -12.77 0.38 2.12
N GLY A 16 -13.46 -0.73 1.85
CA GLY A 16 -12.89 -1.93 1.24
C GLY A 16 -11.69 -2.50 2.00
N ILE A 17 -10.63 -2.85 1.27
CA ILE A 17 -9.45 -3.50 1.83
C ILE A 17 -8.72 -2.56 2.80
N GLY A 18 -8.58 -1.26 2.50
CA GLY A 18 -7.90 -0.30 3.37
C GLY A 18 -8.57 -0.17 4.74
N LEU A 19 -9.90 -0.08 4.78
CA LEU A 19 -10.66 -0.05 6.03
C LEU A 19 -10.51 -1.37 6.81
N ALA A 20 -10.55 -2.49 6.10
CA ALA A 20 -10.34 -3.80 6.70
C ALA A 20 -8.90 -3.97 7.25
N ILE A 21 -7.89 -3.40 6.59
CA ILE A 21 -6.52 -3.38 7.11
C ILE A 21 -6.47 -2.64 8.45
N VAL A 22 -7.04 -1.43 8.54
CA VAL A 22 -7.10 -0.68 9.81
C VAL A 22 -7.79 -1.49 10.90
N ARG A 23 -8.95 -2.07 10.57
CA ARG A 23 -9.71 -2.94 11.48
C ARG A 23 -8.91 -4.14 11.97
N GLN A 24 -8.28 -4.87 11.05
CA GLN A 24 -7.52 -6.08 11.38
C GLN A 24 -6.21 -5.76 12.11
N LEU A 25 -5.55 -4.64 11.81
CA LEU A 25 -4.43 -4.15 12.60
C LEU A 25 -4.85 -3.92 14.06
N ALA A 26 -5.98 -3.22 14.29
CA ALA A 26 -6.49 -2.99 15.64
C ALA A 26 -6.80 -4.31 16.40
N LEU A 27 -7.39 -5.30 15.71
CA LEU A 27 -7.74 -6.60 16.31
C LEU A 27 -6.52 -7.46 16.64
N GLN A 28 -5.50 -7.46 15.75
CA GLN A 28 -4.39 -8.41 15.85
C GLN A 28 -3.19 -7.84 16.59
N TYR A 29 -3.01 -6.51 16.60
CA TYR A 29 -1.87 -5.85 17.23
C TYR A 29 -1.65 -6.25 18.69
N PRO A 30 -2.66 -6.31 19.58
CA PRO A 30 -2.42 -6.64 20.98
C PRO A 30 -1.78 -8.00 21.22
N LYS A 31 -1.92 -8.93 20.26
CA LYS A 31 -1.39 -10.31 20.33
C LYS A 31 -0.15 -10.52 19.45
N SER A 32 0.30 -9.49 18.73
CA SER A 32 1.43 -9.59 17.82
C SER A 32 2.76 -9.39 18.54
N SER A 33 3.84 -9.92 17.98
CA SER A 33 5.21 -9.61 18.42
C SER A 33 5.63 -8.16 18.14
N PHE A 34 4.86 -7.44 17.33
CA PHE A 34 5.06 -6.02 17.01
C PHE A 34 4.51 -5.10 18.11
N ASN A 35 3.70 -5.63 19.05
CA ASN A 35 3.15 -4.87 20.16
C ASN A 35 4.25 -4.45 21.13
N ASP A 36 4.33 -3.15 21.39
CA ASP A 36 5.25 -2.51 22.33
C ASP A 36 4.52 -1.42 23.15
N GLY A 37 3.21 -1.57 23.34
CA GLY A 37 2.34 -0.62 24.05
C GLY A 37 1.32 0.08 23.13
N PRO A 38 0.91 1.33 23.45
CA PRO A 38 -0.14 2.02 22.71
C PRO A 38 0.20 2.24 21.24
N LEU A 39 -0.74 1.91 20.34
CA LEU A 39 -0.67 2.06 18.89
C LEU A 39 -1.58 3.19 18.42
N LEU A 40 -1.07 4.06 17.54
CA LEU A 40 -1.87 4.98 16.73
C LEU A 40 -1.87 4.53 15.27
N ILE A 41 -3.05 4.42 14.67
CA ILE A 41 -3.23 4.18 13.24
C ILE A 41 -3.88 5.39 12.58
N TYR A 42 -3.19 5.99 11.63
CA TYR A 42 -3.79 7.00 10.75
C TYR A 42 -4.55 6.30 9.62
N LEU A 43 -5.87 6.43 9.66
CA LEU A 43 -6.79 6.08 8.57
C LEU A 43 -6.83 7.25 7.62
N THR A 44 -6.34 7.10 6.38
CA THR A 44 -6.33 8.22 5.45
C THR A 44 -7.28 8.05 4.28
N ALA A 45 -7.82 9.16 3.80
CA ALA A 45 -8.68 9.23 2.61
C ALA A 45 -8.62 10.64 2.00
N ARG A 46 -8.82 10.73 0.68
CA ARG A 46 -8.85 12.02 -0.03
C ARG A 46 -10.12 12.85 0.20
N ASP A 47 -11.20 12.17 0.55
CA ASP A 47 -12.50 12.79 0.85
C ASP A 47 -12.71 12.79 2.36
N GLU A 48 -12.80 13.99 2.95
CA GLU A 48 -12.88 14.18 4.39
C GLU A 48 -14.13 13.55 4.99
N GLN A 49 -15.28 13.72 4.34
CA GLN A 49 -16.55 13.20 4.86
C GLN A 49 -16.55 11.66 4.89
N ARG A 50 -16.05 11.03 3.82
CA ARG A 50 -15.91 9.58 3.75
C ARG A 50 -14.88 9.06 4.75
N GLY A 51 -13.79 9.79 4.95
CA GLY A 51 -12.77 9.45 5.96
C GLY A 51 -13.33 9.49 7.37
N LYS A 52 -14.05 10.56 7.75
CA LYS A 52 -14.71 10.69 9.04
C LYS A 52 -15.80 9.62 9.26
N THR A 53 -16.57 9.31 8.22
CA THR A 53 -17.56 8.21 8.29
C THR A 53 -16.88 6.86 8.53
N ALA A 54 -15.78 6.58 7.86
CA ALA A 54 -15.00 5.36 8.05
C ALA A 54 -14.40 5.27 9.47
N LEU A 55 -13.85 6.36 9.97
CA LEU A 55 -13.40 6.43 11.37
C LEU A 55 -14.55 6.12 12.34
N GLY A 56 -15.73 6.75 12.14
CA GLY A 56 -16.91 6.45 12.93
C GLY A 56 -17.30 4.98 12.91
N SER A 57 -17.19 4.31 11.73
CA SER A 57 -17.49 2.89 11.62
C SER A 57 -16.48 2.01 12.40
N ILE A 58 -15.20 2.36 12.41
CA ILE A 58 -14.19 1.68 13.23
C ILE A 58 -14.50 1.85 14.72
N LEU A 59 -14.77 3.08 15.17
CA LEU A 59 -15.04 3.37 16.58
C LEU A 59 -16.33 2.73 17.08
N GLN A 60 -17.27 2.43 16.18
CA GLN A 60 -18.54 1.77 16.50
C GLN A 60 -18.56 0.25 16.17
N ASP A 61 -17.46 -0.30 15.64
CA ASP A 61 -17.39 -1.72 15.28
C ASP A 61 -17.64 -2.63 16.50
N ALA A 62 -18.60 -3.53 16.37
CA ALA A 62 -19.06 -4.39 17.47
C ALA A 62 -17.93 -5.30 17.98
N GLN A 63 -17.15 -5.88 17.06
CA GLN A 63 -16.04 -6.79 17.44
C GLN A 63 -14.89 -6.04 18.10
N LEU A 64 -14.54 -4.83 17.62
CA LEU A 64 -13.50 -4.02 18.26
C LEU A 64 -13.91 -3.59 19.67
N LYS A 65 -15.21 -3.31 19.89
CA LYS A 65 -15.75 -3.00 21.21
C LYS A 65 -15.75 -4.22 22.14
N GLU A 66 -16.26 -5.35 21.66
CA GLU A 66 -16.33 -6.61 22.42
C GLU A 66 -14.95 -7.08 22.86
N THR A 67 -13.96 -7.02 21.93
CA THR A 67 -12.59 -7.41 22.22
C THR A 67 -11.80 -6.36 22.98
N LYS A 68 -12.37 -5.17 23.20
CA LYS A 68 -11.78 -4.04 23.93
C LYS A 68 -10.39 -3.64 23.42
N VAL A 69 -10.15 -3.70 22.11
CA VAL A 69 -8.83 -3.39 21.53
C VAL A 69 -8.59 -1.89 21.34
N LEU A 70 -9.68 -1.09 21.23
CA LEU A 70 -9.58 0.36 21.12
C LEU A 70 -9.34 1.00 22.49
N ARG A 71 -8.53 2.07 22.52
CA ARG A 71 -8.24 2.81 23.76
C ARG A 71 -9.49 3.38 24.41
N SER A 72 -10.45 3.84 23.63
CA SER A 72 -11.76 4.26 24.11
C SER A 72 -12.52 3.18 24.91
N HIS A 73 -12.11 1.92 24.81
CA HIS A 73 -12.67 0.76 25.50
C HIS A 73 -11.66 0.06 26.42
N GLY A 74 -10.54 0.73 26.74
CA GLY A 74 -9.50 0.20 27.64
C GLY A 74 -8.40 -0.61 26.95
N GLY A 75 -8.35 -0.64 25.61
CA GLY A 75 -7.32 -1.34 24.83
C GLY A 75 -6.09 -0.48 24.51
N LEU A 76 -5.36 -0.91 23.48
CA LEU A 76 -4.08 -0.29 23.12
C LEU A 76 -4.17 0.61 21.86
N THR A 77 -5.18 0.43 20.99
CA THR A 77 -5.20 1.04 19.68
C THR A 77 -6.08 2.29 19.62
N ASP A 78 -5.51 3.38 19.13
CA ASP A 78 -6.25 4.55 18.66
C ASP A 78 -6.26 4.58 17.13
N VAL A 79 -7.35 5.10 16.57
CA VAL A 79 -7.47 5.36 15.13
C VAL A 79 -7.83 6.83 14.94
N GLN A 80 -7.11 7.52 14.08
CA GLN A 80 -7.37 8.91 13.73
C GLN A 80 -7.48 9.05 12.22
N TYR A 81 -8.32 9.98 11.77
CA TYR A 81 -8.43 10.33 10.36
C TYR A 81 -7.45 11.44 10.01
N LEU A 82 -6.76 11.29 8.87
CA LEU A 82 -6.02 12.35 8.19
C LEU A 82 -6.37 12.40 6.71
N ASN A 83 -6.41 13.61 6.15
CA ASN A 83 -6.58 13.77 4.72
C ASN A 83 -5.33 13.33 3.96
N LEU A 84 -5.52 12.57 2.87
CA LEU A 84 -4.44 12.22 1.94
C LEU A 84 -5.02 11.82 0.59
N ASP A 85 -4.66 12.58 -0.44
CA ASP A 85 -4.84 12.19 -1.85
C ASP A 85 -3.50 11.84 -2.47
N ILE A 86 -3.27 10.55 -2.75
CA ILE A 86 -2.01 10.08 -3.36
C ILE A 86 -1.83 10.55 -4.82
N SER A 87 -2.85 11.10 -5.46
CA SER A 87 -2.72 11.72 -6.79
C SER A 87 -2.27 13.19 -6.72
N SER A 88 -2.21 13.77 -5.53
CA SER A 88 -1.76 15.14 -5.29
C SER A 88 -0.42 15.16 -4.57
N LYS A 89 0.61 15.65 -5.26
CA LYS A 89 1.94 15.83 -4.66
C LYS A 89 1.88 16.70 -3.40
N HIS A 90 1.14 17.80 -3.46
CA HIS A 90 0.95 18.71 -2.34
C HIS A 90 0.30 18.00 -1.13
N SER A 91 -0.75 17.20 -1.36
CA SER A 91 -1.39 16.44 -0.27
C SER A 91 -0.44 15.41 0.39
N ILE A 92 0.44 14.78 -0.41
CA ILE A 92 1.46 13.87 0.13
C ILE A 92 2.49 14.64 0.96
N GLU A 93 2.92 15.82 0.50
CA GLU A 93 3.87 16.69 1.20
C GLU A 93 3.28 17.22 2.52
N GLU A 94 2.02 17.66 2.54
CA GLU A 94 1.31 18.06 3.76
C GLU A 94 1.19 16.92 4.76
N PHE A 95 0.84 15.73 4.29
CA PHE A 95 0.76 14.55 5.14
C PHE A 95 2.12 14.18 5.75
N ALA A 96 3.19 14.22 4.95
CA ALA A 96 4.54 13.97 5.43
C ALA A 96 5.00 15.03 6.46
N ALA A 97 4.68 16.31 6.22
CA ALA A 97 4.97 17.39 7.14
C ALA A 97 4.23 17.21 8.48
N HIS A 98 2.95 16.82 8.43
CA HIS A 98 2.17 16.50 9.63
C HIS A 98 2.81 15.36 10.43
N LEU A 99 3.13 14.23 9.78
CA LEU A 99 3.77 13.11 10.46
C LEU A 99 5.12 13.49 11.10
N LYS A 100 5.91 14.31 10.42
CA LYS A 100 7.19 14.79 10.95
C LYS A 100 7.02 15.68 12.16
N ALA A 101 6.01 16.54 12.18
CA ALA A 101 5.73 17.43 13.28
C ALA A 101 5.19 16.69 14.52
N GLU A 102 4.22 15.80 14.32
CA GLU A 102 3.59 15.05 15.41
C GLU A 102 4.43 13.88 15.92
N HIS A 103 5.26 13.29 15.05
CA HIS A 103 6.10 12.13 15.34
C HIS A 103 7.56 12.36 14.92
N PRO A 104 8.29 13.26 15.59
CA PRO A 104 9.68 13.57 15.24
C PRO A 104 10.61 12.35 15.33
N GLY A 105 10.25 11.33 16.12
CA GLY A 105 10.96 10.04 16.16
C GLY A 105 10.61 9.07 15.03
N GLY A 106 9.73 9.47 14.09
CA GLY A 106 9.30 8.66 12.97
C GLY A 106 8.08 7.77 13.28
N ILE A 107 7.57 7.11 12.23
CA ILE A 107 6.46 6.15 12.30
C ILE A 107 6.99 4.71 12.17
N ASP A 108 6.22 3.75 12.64
CA ASP A 108 6.63 2.34 12.67
C ASP A 108 6.21 1.58 11.40
N PHE A 109 5.11 2.00 10.74
CA PHE A 109 4.70 1.40 9.48
C PHE A 109 3.91 2.34 8.57
N LEU A 110 3.99 2.04 7.26
CA LEU A 110 3.17 2.62 6.20
C LEU A 110 2.59 1.51 5.33
N VAL A 111 1.27 1.53 5.12
CA VAL A 111 0.59 0.66 4.15
C VAL A 111 0.03 1.51 3.01
N ASN A 112 0.68 1.47 1.86
CA ASN A 112 0.21 2.09 0.63
C ASN A 112 -0.84 1.18 -0.03
N ASN A 113 -2.10 1.43 0.28
CA ASN A 113 -3.24 0.67 -0.24
C ASN A 113 -4.07 1.45 -1.26
N ALA A 114 -4.04 2.80 -1.21
CA ALA A 114 -4.83 3.63 -2.13
C ALA A 114 -4.55 3.30 -3.60
N ALA A 115 -5.59 3.10 -4.39
CA ALA A 115 -5.51 2.85 -5.82
C ALA A 115 -6.86 3.08 -6.50
N ILE A 116 -6.84 3.27 -7.83
CA ILE A 116 -8.01 3.33 -8.69
C ILE A 116 -7.99 2.18 -9.72
N ALA A 117 -9.17 1.79 -10.20
CA ALA A 117 -9.33 0.89 -11.33
C ALA A 117 -10.35 1.51 -12.29
N MET A 118 -9.87 2.13 -13.35
CA MET A 118 -10.70 2.72 -14.39
C MET A 118 -11.22 1.67 -15.35
N GLN A 119 -12.37 1.94 -15.96
CA GLN A 119 -12.95 1.08 -16.98
C GLN A 119 -12.38 1.45 -18.36
N GLY A 120 -12.32 0.46 -19.26
CA GLY A 120 -11.80 0.65 -20.62
C GLY A 120 -10.28 0.63 -20.69
N PHE A 121 -9.77 0.97 -21.87
CA PHE A 121 -8.36 1.06 -22.16
C PHE A 121 -8.13 2.05 -23.32
N ASP A 122 -7.54 3.17 -22.99
CA ASP A 122 -7.07 4.21 -23.89
C ASP A 122 -5.94 5.01 -23.23
N ALA A 123 -5.39 5.98 -23.92
CA ALA A 123 -4.29 6.81 -23.42
C ALA A 123 -4.67 7.59 -22.13
N ASN A 124 -5.93 8.05 -22.02
CA ASN A 124 -6.37 8.75 -20.82
C ASN A 124 -6.48 7.80 -19.61
N VAL A 125 -7.08 6.62 -19.79
CA VAL A 125 -7.16 5.58 -18.76
C VAL A 125 -5.76 5.17 -18.28
N VAL A 126 -4.80 5.05 -19.20
CA VAL A 126 -3.40 4.74 -18.85
C VAL A 126 -2.78 5.86 -18.04
N ARG A 127 -2.86 7.11 -18.48
CA ARG A 127 -2.29 8.26 -17.76
C ARG A 127 -2.85 8.38 -16.34
N GLU A 128 -4.17 8.39 -16.18
CA GLU A 128 -4.82 8.53 -14.87
C GLU A 128 -4.51 7.36 -13.93
N THR A 129 -4.52 6.13 -14.48
CA THR A 129 -4.19 4.93 -13.69
C THR A 129 -2.74 4.96 -13.22
N LEU A 130 -1.78 5.27 -14.10
CA LEU A 130 -0.37 5.35 -13.72
C LEU A 130 -0.11 6.54 -12.80
N HIS A 131 -0.74 7.68 -13.04
CA HIS A 131 -0.62 8.87 -12.19
C HIS A 131 -0.96 8.54 -10.74
N SER A 132 -2.09 7.91 -10.49
CA SER A 132 -2.52 7.54 -9.14
C SER A 132 -1.78 6.32 -8.59
N ASN A 133 -1.84 5.17 -9.31
CA ASN A 133 -1.41 3.89 -8.75
C ASN A 133 0.10 3.69 -8.72
N TYR A 134 0.80 4.27 -9.69
CA TYR A 134 2.26 4.14 -9.81
C TYR A 134 2.97 5.38 -9.27
N TYR A 135 2.85 6.53 -9.94
CA TYR A 135 3.60 7.72 -9.57
C TYR A 135 3.21 8.27 -8.20
N GLY A 136 1.92 8.30 -7.87
CA GLY A 136 1.46 8.72 -6.55
C GLY A 136 1.94 7.79 -5.42
N THR A 137 1.87 6.47 -5.63
CA THR A 137 2.35 5.50 -4.64
C THR A 137 3.89 5.55 -4.52
N LEU A 138 4.61 5.69 -5.63
CA LEU A 138 6.06 5.85 -5.63
C LEU A 138 6.47 7.12 -4.87
N HIS A 139 5.86 8.26 -5.19
CA HIS A 139 6.16 9.53 -4.54
C HIS A 139 5.87 9.48 -3.03
N ALA A 140 4.72 8.91 -2.63
CA ALA A 140 4.41 8.71 -1.20
C ALA A 140 5.44 7.79 -0.53
N THR A 141 5.87 6.72 -1.21
CA THR A 141 6.91 5.81 -0.70
C THR A 141 8.23 6.54 -0.49
N GLU A 142 8.73 7.27 -1.50
CA GLU A 142 10.02 7.98 -1.44
C GLU A 142 10.02 9.10 -0.38
N LEU A 143 8.92 9.85 -0.26
CA LEU A 143 8.83 10.95 0.68
C LEU A 143 8.66 10.47 2.13
N LEU A 144 7.92 9.37 2.35
CA LEU A 144 7.58 8.89 3.70
C LEU A 144 8.57 7.84 4.23
N LEU A 145 9.29 7.11 3.37
CA LEU A 145 10.27 6.10 3.79
C LEU A 145 11.33 6.65 4.75
N PRO A 146 11.90 7.87 4.56
CA PRO A 146 12.83 8.45 5.52
C PRO A 146 12.23 8.76 6.91
N HIS A 147 10.91 8.76 7.04
CA HIS A 147 10.18 8.95 8.31
C HIS A 147 9.78 7.62 8.96
N ILE A 148 10.04 6.49 8.31
CA ILE A 148 9.85 5.17 8.93
C ILE A 148 11.07 4.87 9.79
N LYS A 149 10.84 4.52 11.06
CA LYS A 149 11.89 4.11 11.99
C LYS A 149 12.69 2.93 11.43
N ASN A 150 13.98 2.86 11.78
CA ASN A 150 14.76 1.67 11.46
C ASN A 150 14.10 0.42 12.06
N GLY A 151 14.03 -0.69 11.32
CA GLY A 151 13.27 -1.87 11.67
C GLY A 151 11.74 -1.76 11.47
N GLY A 152 11.25 -0.62 10.97
CA GLY A 152 9.84 -0.43 10.63
C GLY A 152 9.38 -1.22 9.41
N ARG A 153 8.16 -0.97 8.95
CA ARG A 153 7.49 -1.72 7.87
C ARG A 153 6.93 -0.78 6.80
N LEU A 154 7.19 -1.08 5.53
CA LEU A 154 6.52 -0.46 4.40
C LEU A 154 5.87 -1.56 3.54
N VAL A 155 4.56 -1.45 3.33
CA VAL A 155 3.77 -2.43 2.57
C VAL A 155 3.08 -1.74 1.40
N ASN A 156 3.41 -2.16 0.18
CA ASN A 156 2.73 -1.68 -1.03
C ASN A 156 1.68 -2.71 -1.48
N VAL A 157 0.40 -2.35 -1.42
CA VAL A 157 -0.68 -3.21 -1.89
C VAL A 157 -0.72 -3.18 -3.42
N ALA A 158 -0.12 -4.20 -4.00
CA ALA A 158 -0.11 -4.46 -5.43
C ALA A 158 -1.30 -5.35 -5.85
N SER A 159 -1.08 -6.28 -6.78
CA SER A 159 -2.09 -7.24 -7.24
C SER A 159 -1.40 -8.37 -8.01
N ALA A 160 -1.98 -9.57 -7.99
CA ALA A 160 -1.60 -10.66 -8.88
C ALA A 160 -1.77 -10.32 -10.38
N SER A 161 -2.62 -9.33 -10.72
CA SER A 161 -2.69 -8.82 -12.10
C SER A 161 -1.39 -8.14 -12.56
N GLY A 162 -0.52 -7.72 -11.63
CA GLY A 162 0.82 -7.20 -11.90
C GLY A 162 1.88 -8.25 -12.24
N HIS A 163 1.50 -9.51 -12.34
CA HIS A 163 2.40 -10.59 -12.77
C HIS A 163 2.94 -10.34 -14.17
N LEU A 164 4.23 -10.60 -14.38
CA LEU A 164 4.91 -10.49 -15.69
C LEU A 164 4.56 -11.68 -16.58
N SER A 165 3.30 -11.75 -17.01
CA SER A 165 2.77 -12.82 -17.83
C SER A 165 3.30 -12.78 -19.28
N SER A 166 2.95 -13.79 -20.08
CA SER A 166 3.27 -13.86 -21.52
C SER A 166 2.62 -12.75 -22.37
N LYS A 167 1.79 -11.89 -21.76
CA LYS A 167 1.24 -10.69 -22.42
C LYS A 167 2.27 -9.55 -22.53
N TYR A 168 3.36 -9.62 -21.78
CA TYR A 168 4.53 -8.76 -21.96
C TYR A 168 5.53 -9.44 -22.86
N SER A 169 6.24 -8.70 -23.73
CA SER A 169 7.36 -9.27 -24.46
C SER A 169 8.47 -9.72 -23.51
N ASP A 170 9.31 -10.65 -23.97
CA ASP A 170 10.47 -11.12 -23.20
C ASP A 170 11.43 -9.97 -22.84
N SER A 171 11.58 -9.02 -23.74
CA SER A 171 12.39 -7.81 -23.52
C SER A 171 11.86 -7.00 -22.34
N ILE A 172 10.56 -6.71 -22.31
CA ILE A 172 9.94 -5.94 -21.22
C ILE A 172 10.02 -6.71 -19.90
N ARG A 173 9.72 -8.01 -19.89
CA ARG A 173 9.84 -8.85 -18.69
C ARG A 173 11.25 -8.83 -18.13
N SER A 174 12.25 -9.03 -19.00
CA SER A 174 13.67 -9.03 -18.59
C SER A 174 14.09 -7.69 -18.00
N ARG A 175 13.61 -6.57 -18.55
CA ARG A 175 13.91 -5.23 -18.05
C ARG A 175 13.27 -4.95 -16.70
N PHE A 176 12.01 -5.38 -16.47
CA PHE A 176 11.40 -5.31 -15.15
C PHE A 176 12.23 -6.09 -14.10
N LEU A 177 12.64 -7.32 -14.44
CA LEU A 177 13.39 -8.18 -13.53
C LEU A 177 14.81 -7.66 -13.27
N ALA A 178 15.43 -7.00 -14.24
CA ALA A 178 16.78 -6.43 -14.16
C ALA A 178 16.81 -5.04 -13.50
N ALA A 179 15.66 -4.40 -13.31
CA ALA A 179 15.58 -3.05 -12.74
C ALA A 179 16.23 -2.99 -11.36
N LYS A 180 17.07 -1.98 -11.14
CA LYS A 180 17.79 -1.76 -9.89
C LYS A 180 17.34 -0.54 -9.13
N THR A 181 16.72 0.40 -9.84
CA THR A 181 16.26 1.68 -9.29
C THR A 181 14.78 1.91 -9.60
N PRO A 182 14.08 2.74 -8.82
CA PRO A 182 12.72 3.19 -9.17
C PRO A 182 12.66 3.88 -10.54
N GLU A 183 13.72 4.59 -10.94
CA GLU A 183 13.81 5.26 -12.24
C GLU A 183 13.81 4.27 -13.40
N ASP A 184 14.42 3.08 -13.24
CA ASP A 184 14.37 2.05 -14.27
C ASP A 184 12.93 1.60 -14.53
N ILE A 185 12.14 1.44 -13.47
CA ILE A 185 10.71 1.11 -13.56
C ILE A 185 9.91 2.30 -14.12
N SER A 186 10.21 3.54 -13.69
CA SER A 186 9.54 4.73 -14.19
C SER A 186 9.72 4.92 -15.71
N LYS A 187 10.91 4.60 -16.24
CA LYS A 187 11.16 4.58 -17.70
C LYS A 187 10.24 3.57 -18.40
N LEU A 188 10.06 2.37 -17.82
CA LEU A 188 9.13 1.37 -18.37
C LEU A 188 7.68 1.89 -18.37
N MET A 189 7.24 2.60 -17.31
CA MET A 189 5.91 3.20 -17.28
C MET A 189 5.73 4.29 -18.33
N GLN A 190 6.77 5.12 -18.55
CA GLN A 190 6.77 6.14 -19.60
C GLN A 190 6.71 5.51 -21.00
N GLU A 191 7.52 4.47 -21.26
CA GLU A 191 7.49 3.73 -22.53
C GLU A 191 6.13 3.09 -22.79
N PHE A 192 5.49 2.50 -21.76
CA PHE A 192 4.13 1.99 -21.90
C PHE A 192 3.13 3.09 -22.28
N THR A 193 3.18 4.24 -21.60
CA THR A 193 2.31 5.38 -21.91
C THR A 193 2.49 5.83 -23.34
N THR A 194 3.73 6.06 -23.77
CA THR A 194 4.07 6.47 -25.14
C THR A 194 3.62 5.43 -26.19
N ALA A 195 3.82 4.14 -25.90
CA ALA A 195 3.39 3.06 -26.81
C ALA A 195 1.87 3.01 -26.97
N VAL A 196 1.10 3.30 -25.91
CA VAL A 196 -0.37 3.38 -25.99
C VAL A 196 -0.80 4.63 -26.77
N GLU A 197 -0.20 5.77 -26.52
CA GLU A 197 -0.48 7.02 -27.24
C GLU A 197 -0.23 6.89 -28.75
N ASN A 198 0.80 6.15 -29.14
CA ASN A 198 1.15 5.89 -30.54
C ASN A 198 0.43 4.67 -31.15
N GLY A 199 -0.41 3.96 -30.37
CA GLY A 199 -1.12 2.76 -30.83
C GLY A 199 -0.24 1.53 -31.07
N SER A 200 1.00 1.50 -30.55
CA SER A 200 2.00 0.45 -30.81
C SER A 200 2.19 -0.54 -29.65
N HIS A 201 1.45 -0.37 -28.53
CA HIS A 201 1.66 -1.12 -27.28
C HIS A 201 1.49 -2.64 -27.40
N GLN A 202 0.60 -3.12 -28.31
CA GLN A 202 0.23 -4.54 -28.38
C GLN A 202 1.40 -5.48 -28.67
N LYS A 203 2.50 -4.96 -29.20
CA LYS A 203 3.72 -5.72 -29.48
C LYS A 203 4.41 -6.17 -28.19
N ASP A 204 4.43 -5.31 -27.19
CA ASP A 204 5.28 -5.47 -25.99
C ASP A 204 4.51 -5.44 -24.67
N TRP A 205 3.28 -4.90 -24.66
CA TRP A 205 2.53 -4.61 -23.46
C TRP A 205 1.08 -5.12 -23.50
N PRO A 206 0.51 -5.55 -22.35
CA PRO A 206 -0.91 -5.87 -22.28
C PRO A 206 -1.78 -4.60 -22.37
N SER A 207 -2.95 -4.69 -23.02
CA SER A 207 -3.97 -3.63 -23.01
C SER A 207 -4.69 -3.58 -21.64
N ALA A 208 -3.95 -3.30 -20.56
CA ALA A 208 -4.44 -3.38 -19.18
C ALA A 208 -3.68 -2.40 -18.26
N ALA A 209 -4.12 -1.14 -18.23
CA ALA A 209 -3.48 -0.06 -17.46
C ALA A 209 -3.28 -0.43 -15.97
N TYR A 210 -4.33 -0.98 -15.33
CA TYR A 210 -4.25 -1.43 -13.93
C TYR A 210 -3.17 -2.50 -13.72
N ALA A 211 -3.11 -3.50 -14.59
CA ALA A 211 -2.12 -4.57 -14.49
C ALA A 211 -0.68 -4.03 -14.59
N VAL A 212 -0.43 -3.15 -15.57
CA VAL A 212 0.88 -2.51 -15.75
C VAL A 212 1.24 -1.62 -14.56
N SER A 213 0.28 -0.85 -14.02
CA SER A 213 0.52 -0.05 -12.81
C SER A 213 0.92 -0.92 -11.62
N LYS A 214 0.31 -2.10 -11.47
CA LYS A 214 0.63 -3.04 -10.37
C LYS A 214 1.95 -3.78 -10.60
N ALA A 215 2.31 -4.08 -11.86
CA ALA A 215 3.67 -4.55 -12.20
C ALA A 215 4.72 -3.50 -11.81
N GLY A 216 4.47 -2.24 -12.14
CA GLY A 216 5.31 -1.12 -11.69
C GLY A 216 5.44 -1.04 -10.18
N THR A 217 4.32 -1.21 -9.43
CA THR A 217 4.33 -1.20 -7.96
C THR A 217 5.21 -2.30 -7.38
N ILE A 218 5.13 -3.53 -7.90
CA ILE A 218 5.99 -4.63 -7.46
C ILE A 218 7.46 -4.31 -7.80
N GLY A 219 7.72 -3.83 -9.03
CA GLY A 219 9.07 -3.51 -9.51
C GLY A 219 9.76 -2.45 -8.65
N PHE A 220 9.14 -1.29 -8.41
CA PHE A 220 9.76 -0.26 -7.61
C PHE A 220 9.92 -0.68 -6.14
N THR A 221 8.97 -1.47 -5.60
CA THR A 221 9.10 -2.00 -4.24
C THR A 221 10.38 -2.82 -4.07
N ARG A 222 10.67 -3.70 -5.01
CA ARG A 222 11.92 -4.49 -5.03
C ARG A 222 13.16 -3.62 -5.13
N ALA A 223 13.12 -2.62 -6.01
CA ALA A 223 14.24 -1.70 -6.21
C ALA A 223 14.53 -0.88 -4.95
N ILE A 224 13.50 -0.26 -4.34
CA ILE A 224 13.63 0.53 -3.12
C ILE A 224 14.08 -0.35 -1.94
N ALA A 225 13.51 -1.54 -1.78
CA ALA A 225 13.92 -2.47 -0.72
C ALA A 225 15.41 -2.84 -0.82
N ARG A 226 15.89 -3.07 -2.05
CA ARG A 226 17.30 -3.33 -2.32
C ARG A 226 18.17 -2.14 -1.94
N GLN A 227 17.88 -0.94 -2.45
CA GLN A 227 18.63 0.27 -2.15
C GLN A 227 18.65 0.58 -0.65
N ASN A 228 17.48 0.45 0.00
CA ASN A 228 17.36 0.70 1.43
C ASN A 228 18.25 -0.24 2.27
N ARG A 229 18.29 -1.52 1.90
CA ARG A 229 19.16 -2.52 2.52
C ARG A 229 20.65 -2.25 2.24
N GLU A 230 21.01 -1.87 1.01
CA GLU A 230 22.39 -1.49 0.64
C GLU A 230 22.86 -0.27 1.43
N ASN A 231 21.94 0.62 1.85
CA ASN A 231 22.21 1.76 2.73
C ASN A 231 22.22 1.40 4.23
N GLY A 232 22.14 0.12 4.59
CA GLY A 232 22.20 -0.36 5.97
C GLY A 232 20.91 -0.22 6.78
N SER A 233 19.76 0.07 6.16
CA SER A 233 18.48 0.14 6.85
C SER A 233 17.89 -1.26 7.06
N GLU A 234 17.29 -1.47 8.24
CA GLU A 234 16.58 -2.69 8.62
C GLU A 234 15.07 -2.62 8.34
N THR A 235 14.59 -1.52 7.74
CA THR A 235 13.17 -1.38 7.36
C THR A 235 12.79 -2.44 6.33
N LEU A 236 11.75 -3.24 6.63
CA LEU A 236 11.25 -4.27 5.72
C LEU A 236 10.22 -3.67 4.76
N ILE A 237 10.53 -3.73 3.49
CA ILE A 237 9.74 -3.14 2.40
C ILE A 237 9.27 -4.26 1.50
N ASN A 238 7.95 -4.54 1.48
CA ASN A 238 7.38 -5.62 0.70
C ASN A 238 6.15 -5.17 -0.07
N SER A 239 5.81 -5.91 -1.12
CA SER A 239 4.55 -5.77 -1.84
C SER A 239 3.64 -6.98 -1.63
N CYS A 240 2.32 -6.79 -1.76
CA CYS A 240 1.40 -7.90 -1.62
C CYS A 240 0.17 -7.79 -2.52
N CYS A 241 -0.40 -8.96 -2.83
CA CYS A 241 -1.72 -9.08 -3.43
C CYS A 241 -2.74 -9.48 -2.36
N PRO A 242 -3.83 -8.71 -2.15
CA PRO A 242 -4.88 -9.06 -1.19
C PRO A 242 -5.76 -10.23 -1.67
N GLY A 243 -5.63 -10.63 -2.94
CA GLY A 243 -6.51 -11.57 -3.61
C GLY A 243 -7.70 -10.89 -4.30
N TYR A 244 -8.65 -11.69 -4.80
CA TYR A 244 -9.87 -11.20 -5.43
C TYR A 244 -10.94 -10.96 -4.37
N VAL A 245 -11.08 -9.70 -3.95
CA VAL A 245 -11.85 -9.28 -2.77
C VAL A 245 -13.14 -8.59 -3.18
N LYS A 246 -14.26 -8.86 -2.47
CA LYS A 246 -15.57 -8.20 -2.64
C LYS A 246 -15.49 -6.75 -2.19
N THR A 247 -15.35 -5.82 -3.13
CA THR A 247 -15.27 -4.38 -2.90
C THR A 247 -15.99 -3.63 -4.02
N ASP A 248 -16.14 -2.31 -3.89
CA ASP A 248 -16.66 -1.47 -4.98
C ASP A 248 -15.77 -1.55 -6.23
N MET A 249 -14.45 -1.66 -6.06
CA MET A 249 -13.50 -1.78 -7.17
C MET A 249 -13.79 -3.02 -8.02
N THR A 250 -14.19 -4.12 -7.41
CA THR A 250 -14.58 -5.37 -8.07
C THR A 250 -16.08 -5.45 -8.36
N ARG A 251 -16.85 -4.39 -8.08
CA ARG A 251 -18.32 -4.34 -8.21
C ARG A 251 -19.02 -5.46 -7.43
N GLY A 252 -18.51 -5.77 -6.24
CA GLY A 252 -19.01 -6.88 -5.43
C GLY A 252 -18.58 -8.28 -5.90
N GLY A 253 -17.90 -8.38 -7.05
CA GLY A 253 -17.24 -9.63 -7.49
C GLY A 253 -16.05 -9.92 -6.60
N GLY A 254 -15.74 -11.17 -6.40
CA GLY A 254 -14.64 -11.60 -5.56
C GLY A 254 -15.04 -12.76 -4.67
N VAL A 255 -14.06 -13.55 -4.25
CA VAL A 255 -14.26 -14.74 -3.42
C VAL A 255 -13.88 -14.48 -1.95
N LYS A 256 -13.06 -13.45 -1.69
CA LYS A 256 -12.64 -13.07 -0.35
C LYS A 256 -13.49 -11.92 0.19
N THR A 257 -13.71 -11.91 1.52
CA THR A 257 -14.19 -10.73 2.23
C THR A 257 -13.08 -9.67 2.34
N PRO A 258 -13.39 -8.39 2.61
CA PRO A 258 -12.36 -7.38 2.90
C PRO A 258 -11.41 -7.79 4.03
N ASP A 259 -11.91 -8.38 5.11
CA ASP A 259 -11.09 -8.89 6.23
C ASP A 259 -10.13 -10.01 5.79
N GLN A 260 -10.57 -10.93 4.93
CA GLN A 260 -9.69 -11.95 4.35
C GLN A 260 -8.64 -11.34 3.41
N GLY A 261 -9.00 -10.28 2.66
CA GLY A 261 -8.06 -9.54 1.83
C GLY A 261 -7.03 -8.76 2.63
N ALA A 262 -7.36 -8.36 3.85
CA ALA A 262 -6.47 -7.62 4.74
C ALA A 262 -5.40 -8.51 5.41
N GLN A 263 -5.52 -9.85 5.42
CA GLN A 263 -4.63 -10.72 6.19
C GLN A 263 -3.16 -10.59 5.75
N THR A 264 -2.89 -10.66 4.45
CA THR A 264 -1.50 -10.55 3.95
C THR A 264 -0.85 -9.19 4.28
N PRO A 265 -1.47 -8.01 3.99
CA PRO A 265 -0.87 -6.74 4.40
C PRO A 265 -0.73 -6.59 5.92
N VAL A 266 -1.65 -7.12 6.72
CA VAL A 266 -1.55 -7.11 8.19
C VAL A 266 -0.41 -7.99 8.69
N LEU A 267 -0.22 -9.17 8.12
CA LEU A 267 0.95 -10.02 8.40
C LEU A 267 2.26 -9.27 8.11
N LEU A 268 2.34 -8.55 6.97
CA LEU A 268 3.53 -7.81 6.60
C LEU A 268 3.85 -6.65 7.55
N VAL A 269 2.86 -6.13 8.26
CA VAL A 269 3.05 -5.11 9.32
C VAL A 269 3.39 -5.76 10.67
N LEU A 270 2.61 -6.74 11.11
CA LEU A 270 2.63 -7.23 12.50
C LEU A 270 3.43 -8.51 12.70
N GLY A 271 3.69 -9.26 11.62
CA GLY A 271 4.27 -10.60 11.69
C GLY A 271 5.80 -10.60 11.74
N ASP A 272 6.33 -11.75 12.15
CA ASP A 272 7.73 -12.07 11.90
C ASP A 272 7.89 -12.51 10.44
N LEU A 273 8.69 -11.76 9.69
CA LEU A 273 8.92 -11.99 8.27
C LEU A 273 10.25 -12.71 8.00
N GLY A 274 10.98 -13.12 9.05
CA GLY A 274 12.30 -13.77 8.90
C GLY A 274 13.30 -12.91 8.12
N GLY A 275 13.16 -11.58 8.17
CA GLY A 275 14.01 -10.66 7.39
C GLY A 275 13.63 -10.51 5.92
N SER A 276 12.49 -11.08 5.45
CA SER A 276 12.04 -10.97 4.05
C SER A 276 11.84 -9.51 3.64
N ASN A 277 12.52 -9.09 2.58
CA ASN A 277 12.58 -7.70 2.13
C ASN A 277 12.66 -7.63 0.60
N GLY A 278 11.79 -6.85 -0.04
CA GLY A 278 11.68 -6.76 -1.49
C GLY A 278 10.84 -7.88 -2.13
N GLU A 279 10.10 -8.63 -1.33
CA GLU A 279 9.33 -9.78 -1.79
C GLU A 279 7.90 -9.41 -2.19
N PHE A 280 7.32 -10.27 -3.03
CA PHE A 280 5.90 -10.19 -3.40
C PHE A 280 5.12 -11.30 -2.71
N TRP A 281 4.07 -10.93 -1.97
CA TRP A 281 3.32 -11.82 -1.10
C TRP A 281 1.86 -11.97 -1.54
N GLN A 282 1.31 -13.18 -1.39
CA GLN A 282 -0.11 -13.47 -1.54
C GLN A 282 -0.50 -14.64 -0.63
N ASN A 283 -1.66 -14.58 0.00
CA ASN A 283 -2.13 -15.62 0.92
C ASN A 283 -1.08 -15.95 2.00
N GLU A 284 -0.48 -14.92 2.60
CA GLU A 284 0.52 -14.98 3.67
C GLU A 284 1.81 -15.76 3.29
N LYS A 285 2.10 -15.86 1.97
CA LYS A 285 3.27 -16.54 1.42
C LYS A 285 3.96 -15.69 0.36
N ILE A 286 5.27 -15.83 0.25
CA ILE A 286 6.03 -15.28 -0.86
C ILE A 286 5.64 -16.03 -2.14
N ILE A 287 5.40 -15.28 -3.19
CA ILE A 287 5.13 -15.80 -4.53
C ILE A 287 6.09 -15.19 -5.54
N SER A 288 6.30 -15.89 -6.65
CA SER A 288 7.09 -15.35 -7.78
C SER A 288 6.35 -14.17 -8.43
N TRP A 289 7.10 -13.27 -9.04
CA TRP A 289 6.58 -12.12 -9.79
C TRP A 289 6.75 -12.30 -11.28
#